data_6aa42d85d65be04fd5586ca17fb8832a
#
_entry.id   6aa42d85d65be04fd5586ca17fb8832a
#
_cell.length_a   1.000
_cell.length_b   1.000
_cell.length_c   1.000
_cell.angle_alpha   90.00
_cell.angle_beta   90.00
_cell.angle_gamma   90.00
#
_symmetry.space_group_name_H-M   'P 1'
#
loop_
_entity.id
_entity.type
_entity.pdbx_description
1 polymer ?
#
loop_
_entity_poly.entity_id
_entity_poly.type
_entity_poly.pdbx_seq_one_letter_code
_entity_poly.pdbx_strand_id
1 'polypeptide(L)'
;MSAQTGPSANIPRGVVLAGGLSSRMGQDKAAVMLGGKPLVHRVIERLAPQTAGLSVNSNTNTSLNLAPAIAVFGDTVPGQVGPMAGVLSGMRHAARHFPVASHIATVPTDTPFFPSDLVARLQAAITEPGQIAVAYTAGIMHPVFALWPVALADELEQWLRTDDKRRVRGFIERHPVARVDFPMIETVDGPIDPFFNINTPAELEMAERWLTFIEGTER
;
A
#
# COMPACT_ATOMS: atom_id res chain seq x y z
N MET A 1 -37.51 -10.65 18.44
CA MET A 1 -36.03 -10.78 18.57
C MET A 1 -35.45 -10.56 17.19
N SER A 2 -35.10 -9.33 16.85
CA SER A 2 -34.53 -8.96 15.56
C SER A 2 -33.02 -8.98 15.70
N ALA A 3 -32.38 -9.96 15.08
CA ALA A 3 -30.93 -9.99 14.94
C ALA A 3 -30.51 -8.81 14.04
N GLN A 4 -29.89 -7.82 14.63
CA GLN A 4 -29.15 -6.78 13.90
C GLN A 4 -27.89 -7.48 13.31
N THR A 5 -28.01 -7.92 12.06
CA THR A 5 -26.84 -8.16 11.22
C THR A 5 -26.26 -6.80 10.87
N GLY A 6 -25.31 -6.35 11.68
CA GLY A 6 -24.43 -5.25 11.29
C GLY A 6 -23.78 -5.64 9.95
N PRO A 7 -23.43 -4.66 9.07
CA PRO A 7 -22.79 -4.95 7.81
C PRO A 7 -21.53 -5.75 8.12
N SER A 8 -21.46 -6.99 7.62
CA SER A 8 -20.20 -7.76 7.56
C SER A 8 -19.20 -6.86 6.87
N ALA A 9 -18.24 -6.32 7.62
CA ALA A 9 -17.26 -5.39 7.10
C ALA A 9 -16.58 -6.09 5.93
N ASN A 10 -16.83 -5.61 4.70
CA ASN A 10 -16.23 -6.16 3.49
C ASN A 10 -14.73 -5.84 3.55
N ILE A 11 -13.95 -6.76 4.09
CA ILE A 11 -12.52 -6.58 4.30
C ILE A 11 -11.88 -6.28 2.95
N PRO A 12 -11.13 -5.17 2.79
CA PRO A 12 -10.53 -4.79 1.52
C PRO A 12 -9.53 -5.82 0.99
N ARG A 13 -9.34 -5.83 -0.33
CA ARG A 13 -8.26 -6.59 -0.96
C ARG A 13 -6.95 -5.80 -0.87
N GLY A 14 -5.85 -6.48 -0.50
CA GLY A 14 -4.53 -5.88 -0.43
C GLY A 14 -3.83 -5.85 -1.80
N VAL A 15 -3.16 -4.75 -2.12
CA VAL A 15 -2.30 -4.61 -3.30
C VAL A 15 -0.94 -4.05 -2.87
N VAL A 16 0.10 -4.87 -3.00
CA VAL A 16 1.48 -4.42 -2.80
C VAL A 16 1.97 -3.82 -4.11
N LEU A 17 2.39 -2.55 -4.07
CA LEU A 17 2.94 -1.84 -5.22
C LEU A 17 4.44 -2.09 -5.29
N ALA A 18 4.85 -3.06 -6.11
CA ALA A 18 6.24 -3.47 -6.32
C ALA A 18 6.83 -2.89 -7.63
N GLY A 19 6.24 -1.82 -8.13
CA GLY A 19 6.72 -1.08 -9.30
C GLY A 19 7.66 0.05 -8.91
N GLY A 20 8.77 0.17 -9.60
CA GLY A 20 9.71 1.30 -9.46
C GLY A 20 11.12 0.90 -9.84
N LEU A 21 11.68 1.59 -10.86
CA LEU A 21 13.09 1.43 -11.20
C LEU A 21 13.94 2.04 -10.07
N SER A 22 14.55 1.18 -9.27
CA SER A 22 15.49 1.58 -8.23
C SER A 22 16.87 1.83 -8.83
N SER A 23 16.99 2.91 -9.62
CA SER A 23 18.28 3.30 -10.21
C SER A 23 19.35 3.62 -9.15
N ARG A 24 18.96 3.95 -7.92
CA ARG A 24 19.86 4.31 -6.82
C ARG A 24 20.37 3.13 -6.00
N MET A 25 19.66 2.00 -5.99
CA MET A 25 20.05 0.78 -5.26
C MET A 25 20.75 -0.25 -6.19
N GLY A 26 20.76 -0.02 -7.51
CA GLY A 26 21.37 -0.93 -8.49
C GLY A 26 20.68 -2.28 -8.66
N GLN A 27 19.55 -2.50 -7.95
CA GLN A 27 18.76 -3.75 -7.96
C GLN A 27 17.27 -3.47 -7.78
N ASP A 28 16.43 -4.46 -8.07
CA ASP A 28 14.98 -4.38 -7.85
C ASP A 28 14.69 -4.22 -6.35
N LYS A 29 13.97 -3.14 -5.99
CA LYS A 29 13.61 -2.84 -4.59
C LYS A 29 12.89 -3.99 -3.91
N ALA A 30 12.05 -4.72 -4.64
CA ALA A 30 11.30 -5.84 -4.10
C ALA A 30 12.20 -6.98 -3.59
N ALA A 31 13.41 -7.11 -4.19
CA ALA A 31 14.40 -8.12 -3.84
C ALA A 31 15.42 -7.65 -2.80
N VAL A 32 15.44 -6.37 -2.42
CA VAL A 32 16.34 -5.85 -1.37
C VAL A 32 16.08 -6.59 -0.07
N MET A 33 17.16 -7.07 0.57
CA MET A 33 17.09 -7.83 1.82
C MET A 33 17.09 -6.88 3.02
N LEU A 34 16.19 -7.12 3.96
CA LEU A 34 16.14 -6.47 5.27
C LEU A 34 16.00 -7.57 6.33
N GLY A 35 16.97 -7.68 7.25
CA GLY A 35 16.99 -8.75 8.26
C GLY A 35 16.91 -10.14 7.65
N GLY A 36 17.63 -10.39 6.55
CA GLY A 36 17.66 -11.70 5.89
C GLY A 36 16.40 -12.07 5.08
N LYS A 37 15.43 -11.15 4.89
CA LYS A 37 14.19 -11.38 4.15
C LYS A 37 13.97 -10.27 3.11
N PRO A 38 13.53 -10.59 1.87
CA PRO A 38 13.21 -9.57 0.87
C PRO A 38 12.13 -8.60 1.37
N LEU A 39 12.25 -7.31 1.01
CA LEU A 39 11.27 -6.27 1.40
C LEU A 39 9.85 -6.64 0.99
N VAL A 40 9.65 -7.17 -0.21
CA VAL A 40 8.32 -7.60 -0.66
C VAL A 40 7.68 -8.63 0.26
N HIS A 41 8.47 -9.59 0.78
CA HIS A 41 7.96 -10.61 1.71
C HIS A 41 7.58 -10.01 3.06
N ARG A 42 8.37 -9.06 3.59
CA ARG A 42 8.06 -8.34 4.83
C ARG A 42 6.74 -7.57 4.73
N VAL A 43 6.58 -6.84 3.62
CA VAL A 43 5.35 -6.08 3.35
C VAL A 43 4.15 -7.01 3.19
N ILE A 44 4.31 -8.13 2.49
CA ILE A 44 3.26 -9.14 2.32
C ILE A 44 2.84 -9.73 3.67
N GLU A 45 3.79 -10.17 4.49
CA GLU A 45 3.51 -10.75 5.81
C GLU A 45 2.77 -9.77 6.73
N ARG A 46 3.09 -8.47 6.63
CA ARG A 46 2.46 -7.42 7.41
C ARG A 46 1.08 -7.02 6.91
N LEU A 47 0.85 -7.06 5.58
CA LEU A 47 -0.44 -6.71 4.99
C LEU A 47 -1.44 -7.87 4.96
N ALA A 48 -0.98 -9.10 4.80
CA ALA A 48 -1.84 -10.27 4.62
C ALA A 48 -2.88 -10.45 5.75
N PRO A 49 -2.54 -10.31 7.04
CA PRO A 49 -3.52 -10.44 8.13
C PRO A 49 -4.59 -9.35 8.14
N GLN A 50 -4.34 -8.22 7.45
CA GLN A 50 -5.22 -7.05 7.45
C GLN A 50 -6.24 -7.04 6.29
N THR A 51 -6.14 -8.01 5.34
CA THR A 51 -6.90 -7.97 4.08
C THR A 51 -7.56 -9.31 3.77
N ALA A 52 -8.64 -9.29 2.99
CA ALA A 52 -9.35 -10.52 2.56
C ALA A 52 -8.58 -11.35 1.52
N GLY A 53 -7.36 -10.97 1.23
CA GLY A 53 -6.44 -11.60 0.30
C GLY A 53 -5.60 -10.54 -0.40
N LEU A 54 -4.49 -10.96 -1.00
CA LEU A 54 -3.40 -10.12 -1.42
C LEU A 54 -3.01 -10.38 -2.87
N SER A 55 -2.58 -9.32 -3.54
CA SER A 55 -1.95 -9.39 -4.86
C SER A 55 -0.78 -8.40 -4.94
N VAL A 56 0.10 -8.60 -5.90
CA VAL A 56 1.29 -7.75 -6.12
C VAL A 56 1.23 -7.15 -7.50
N ASN A 57 1.31 -5.84 -7.59
CA ASN A 57 1.54 -5.15 -8.85
C ASN A 57 3.04 -5.02 -9.10
N SER A 58 3.52 -5.62 -10.18
CA SER A 58 4.93 -5.55 -10.58
C SER A 58 5.07 -5.60 -12.10
N ASN A 59 5.91 -4.72 -12.64
CA ASN A 59 6.25 -4.67 -14.06
C ASN A 59 7.60 -5.34 -14.36
N THR A 60 8.26 -5.92 -13.35
CA THR A 60 9.54 -6.58 -13.52
C THR A 60 9.37 -8.07 -13.83
N ASN A 61 10.30 -8.62 -14.60
CA ASN A 61 10.37 -10.07 -14.85
C ASN A 61 11.12 -10.83 -13.72
N THR A 62 11.45 -10.13 -12.63
CA THR A 62 12.13 -10.73 -11.49
C THR A 62 11.20 -11.68 -10.77
N SER A 63 11.63 -12.92 -10.56
CA SER A 63 10.88 -13.87 -9.74
C SER A 63 10.87 -13.40 -8.30
N LEU A 64 9.68 -13.07 -7.78
CA LEU A 64 9.49 -12.63 -6.39
C LEU A 64 9.38 -13.81 -5.41
N ASN A 65 9.41 -15.05 -5.90
CA ASN A 65 9.25 -16.28 -5.10
C ASN A 65 8.06 -16.22 -4.11
N LEU A 66 6.92 -15.73 -4.60
CA LEU A 66 5.71 -15.58 -3.78
C LEU A 66 4.93 -16.90 -3.69
N ALA A 67 4.10 -17.00 -2.65
CA ALA A 67 3.17 -18.12 -2.53
C ALA A 67 2.22 -18.17 -3.75
N PRO A 68 1.86 -19.36 -4.27
CA PRO A 68 1.01 -19.50 -5.46
C PRO A 68 -0.35 -18.83 -5.39
N ALA A 69 -0.85 -18.59 -4.17
CA ALA A 69 -2.11 -17.91 -3.93
C ALA A 69 -2.05 -16.39 -4.14
N ILE A 70 -0.86 -15.81 -4.27
CA ILE A 70 -0.65 -14.37 -4.46
C ILE A 70 -0.55 -14.09 -5.96
N ALA A 71 -1.56 -13.46 -6.53
CA ALA A 71 -1.55 -13.06 -7.93
C ALA A 71 -0.54 -11.92 -8.15
N VAL A 72 0.24 -12.03 -9.23
CA VAL A 72 1.13 -10.95 -9.69
C VAL A 72 0.59 -10.43 -11.02
N PHE A 73 0.49 -9.11 -11.16
CA PHE A 73 0.02 -8.47 -12.39
C PHE A 73 0.80 -7.18 -12.67
N GLY A 74 0.93 -6.85 -13.95
CA GLY A 74 1.56 -5.60 -14.41
C GLY A 74 0.59 -4.42 -14.51
N ASP A 75 1.12 -3.25 -14.86
CA ASP A 75 0.32 -2.06 -15.13
C ASP A 75 -0.54 -2.24 -16.38
N THR A 76 -1.78 -1.74 -16.31
CA THR A 76 -2.73 -1.78 -17.43
C THR A 76 -2.56 -0.60 -18.39
N VAL A 77 -1.91 0.47 -17.93
CA VAL A 77 -1.62 1.66 -18.75
C VAL A 77 -0.16 1.65 -19.15
N PRO A 78 0.18 1.72 -20.46
CA PRO A 78 1.57 1.74 -20.90
C PRO A 78 2.28 3.03 -20.52
N GLY A 79 3.58 2.92 -20.28
CA GLY A 79 4.42 4.04 -19.84
C GLY A 79 4.62 4.04 -18.31
N GLN A 80 5.73 4.60 -17.85
CA GLN A 80 6.04 4.69 -16.43
C GLN A 80 5.27 5.88 -15.80
N VAL A 81 4.01 5.64 -15.44
CA VAL A 81 3.12 6.67 -14.88
C VAL A 81 3.13 6.72 -13.34
N GLY A 82 4.15 6.14 -12.71
CA GLY A 82 4.32 6.17 -11.25
C GLY A 82 3.34 5.26 -10.49
N PRO A 83 3.21 5.41 -9.16
CA PRO A 83 2.45 4.49 -8.32
C PRO A 83 0.95 4.44 -8.66
N MET A 84 0.40 5.48 -9.29
CA MET A 84 -1.02 5.53 -9.65
C MET A 84 -1.40 4.53 -10.76
N ALA A 85 -0.46 4.13 -11.62
CA ALA A 85 -0.70 3.04 -12.57
C ALA A 85 -0.90 1.71 -11.85
N GLY A 86 -0.09 1.46 -10.81
CA GLY A 86 -0.26 0.28 -9.96
C GLY A 86 -1.58 0.29 -9.18
N VAL A 87 -2.01 1.46 -8.66
CA VAL A 87 -3.32 1.63 -8.01
C VAL A 87 -4.44 1.31 -8.98
N LEU A 88 -4.43 1.90 -10.19
CA LEU A 88 -5.42 1.63 -11.23
C LEU A 88 -5.47 0.13 -11.59
N SER A 89 -4.30 -0.47 -11.79
CA SER A 89 -4.20 -1.89 -12.15
C SER A 89 -4.73 -2.79 -11.02
N GLY A 90 -4.49 -2.41 -9.76
CA GLY A 90 -5.08 -3.05 -8.59
C GLY A 90 -6.60 -2.94 -8.56
N MET A 91 -7.18 -1.75 -8.83
CA MET A 91 -8.63 -1.57 -8.95
C MET A 91 -9.22 -2.43 -10.07
N ARG A 92 -8.60 -2.46 -11.25
CA ARG A 92 -9.03 -3.28 -12.40
C ARG A 92 -8.94 -4.77 -12.10
N HIS A 93 -7.87 -5.20 -11.42
CA HIS A 93 -7.71 -6.58 -10.97
C HIS A 93 -8.81 -6.96 -9.98
N ALA A 94 -9.08 -6.11 -8.98
CA ALA A 94 -10.14 -6.34 -8.00
C ALA A 94 -11.53 -6.38 -8.67
N ALA A 95 -11.87 -5.44 -9.54
CA ALA A 95 -13.15 -5.43 -10.26
C ALA A 95 -13.37 -6.69 -11.08
N ARG A 96 -12.31 -7.24 -11.69
CA ARG A 96 -12.41 -8.45 -12.54
C ARG A 96 -12.54 -9.73 -11.74
N HIS A 97 -11.76 -9.87 -10.66
CA HIS A 97 -11.64 -11.16 -9.94
C HIS A 97 -12.42 -11.20 -8.63
N PHE A 98 -12.80 -10.04 -8.08
CA PHE A 98 -13.47 -9.90 -6.80
C PHE A 98 -14.59 -8.85 -6.88
N PRO A 99 -15.65 -9.09 -7.65
CA PRO A 99 -16.67 -8.07 -7.97
C PRO A 99 -17.42 -7.52 -6.75
N VAL A 100 -17.34 -8.20 -5.60
CA VAL A 100 -17.91 -7.71 -4.34
C VAL A 100 -16.96 -6.77 -3.57
N ALA A 101 -15.71 -6.65 -3.98
CA ALA A 101 -14.75 -5.76 -3.34
C ALA A 101 -15.09 -4.29 -3.65
N SER A 102 -15.46 -3.54 -2.64
CA SER A 102 -15.72 -2.09 -2.78
C SER A 102 -14.44 -1.25 -2.80
N HIS A 103 -13.40 -1.71 -2.10
CA HIS A 103 -12.13 -1.00 -1.93
C HIS A 103 -10.93 -1.94 -2.09
N ILE A 104 -9.81 -1.37 -2.48
CA ILE A 104 -8.47 -1.97 -2.34
C ILE A 104 -7.64 -1.18 -1.35
N ALA A 105 -6.80 -1.87 -0.57
CA ALA A 105 -5.77 -1.27 0.28
C ALA A 105 -4.44 -1.35 -0.45
N THR A 106 -3.74 -0.23 -0.63
CA THR A 106 -2.43 -0.20 -1.27
C THR A 106 -1.31 0.10 -0.29
N VAL A 107 -0.18 -0.56 -0.46
CA VAL A 107 1.08 -0.30 0.25
C VAL A 107 2.26 -0.47 -0.70
N PRO A 108 3.33 0.33 -0.62
CA PRO A 108 4.53 0.14 -1.43
C PRO A 108 5.48 -0.89 -0.80
N THR A 109 6.33 -1.51 -1.60
CA THR A 109 7.30 -2.52 -1.14
C THR A 109 8.45 -1.97 -0.30
N ASP A 110 8.75 -0.70 -0.43
CA ASP A 110 9.91 -0.06 0.21
C ASP A 110 9.63 0.52 1.60
N THR A 111 8.47 0.21 2.17
CA THR A 111 8.03 0.73 3.48
C THR A 111 7.54 -0.41 4.36
N PRO A 112 8.43 -1.19 4.99
CA PRO A 112 8.07 -2.43 5.68
C PRO A 112 7.48 -2.26 7.09
N PHE A 113 7.52 -1.03 7.66
CA PHE A 113 7.18 -0.80 9.08
C PHE A 113 5.77 -0.23 9.31
N PHE A 114 4.93 -0.12 8.28
CA PHE A 114 3.59 0.43 8.42
C PHE A 114 2.77 -0.32 9.49
N PRO A 115 1.81 0.36 10.18
CA PRO A 115 1.08 -0.22 11.30
C PRO A 115 0.31 -1.51 10.96
N SER A 116 0.28 -2.45 11.90
CA SER A 116 -0.47 -3.72 11.76
C SER A 116 -1.98 -3.55 11.82
N ASP A 117 -2.48 -2.37 12.19
CA ASP A 117 -3.88 -1.95 12.18
C ASP A 117 -4.23 -0.95 11.06
N LEU A 118 -3.31 -0.75 10.09
CA LEU A 118 -3.45 0.23 9.00
C LEU A 118 -4.81 0.13 8.30
N VAL A 119 -5.13 -1.07 7.78
CA VAL A 119 -6.34 -1.27 6.96
C VAL A 119 -7.60 -1.09 7.79
N ALA A 120 -7.62 -1.60 9.01
CA ALA A 120 -8.76 -1.47 9.92
C ALA A 120 -9.04 0.00 10.25
N ARG A 121 -8.01 0.80 10.52
CA ARG A 121 -8.16 2.24 10.82
C ARG A 121 -8.58 3.03 9.59
N LEU A 122 -8.01 2.77 8.42
CA LEU A 122 -8.44 3.38 7.16
C LEU A 122 -9.91 3.05 6.87
N GLN A 123 -10.31 1.80 7.06
CA GLN A 123 -11.69 1.36 6.82
C GLN A 123 -12.69 2.00 7.78
N ALA A 124 -12.33 2.13 9.05
CA ALA A 124 -13.18 2.76 10.06
C ALA A 124 -13.40 4.27 9.81
N ALA A 125 -12.51 4.91 9.06
CA ALA A 125 -12.61 6.33 8.73
C ALA A 125 -13.52 6.62 7.52
N ILE A 126 -13.90 5.61 6.73
CA ILE A 126 -14.80 5.77 5.59
C ILE A 126 -16.23 5.94 6.09
N THR A 127 -16.84 7.08 5.79
CA THR A 127 -18.20 7.44 6.20
C THR A 127 -19.19 7.54 5.05
N GLU A 128 -18.69 7.60 3.80
CA GLU A 128 -19.52 7.72 2.61
C GLU A 128 -18.94 6.94 1.41
N PRO A 129 -19.79 6.50 0.45
CA PRO A 129 -19.33 5.87 -0.77
C PRO A 129 -18.43 6.80 -1.59
N GLY A 130 -17.37 6.24 -2.19
CA GLY A 130 -16.44 7.00 -3.03
C GLY A 130 -15.36 7.77 -2.29
N GLN A 131 -15.37 7.75 -0.95
CA GLN A 131 -14.35 8.39 -0.13
C GLN A 131 -13.03 7.60 -0.18
N ILE A 132 -11.92 8.34 -0.34
CA ILE A 132 -10.57 7.77 -0.27
C ILE A 132 -10.05 7.95 1.17
N ALA A 133 -9.71 6.87 1.88
CA ALA A 133 -9.05 7.00 3.17
C ALA A 133 -7.52 6.95 3.00
N VAL A 134 -6.80 7.91 3.59
CA VAL A 134 -5.35 8.09 3.39
C VAL A 134 -4.64 8.20 4.73
N ALA A 135 -3.49 7.53 4.84
CA ALA A 135 -2.63 7.59 6.03
C ALA A 135 -1.85 8.90 6.09
N TYR A 136 -1.70 9.42 7.32
CA TYR A 136 -0.89 10.57 7.67
C TYR A 136 -0.02 10.27 8.89
N THR A 137 1.16 10.89 8.97
CA THR A 137 2.03 10.89 10.17
C THR A 137 2.61 12.28 10.33
N ALA A 138 2.51 12.86 11.52
CA ALA A 138 3.00 14.20 11.83
C ALA A 138 2.55 15.29 10.81
N GLY A 139 1.32 15.15 10.29
CA GLY A 139 0.77 16.07 9.28
C GLY A 139 1.19 15.79 7.83
N ILE A 140 2.08 14.82 7.59
CA ILE A 140 2.55 14.43 6.26
C ILE A 140 1.62 13.34 5.70
N MET A 141 1.11 13.56 4.48
CA MET A 141 0.30 12.58 3.75
C MET A 141 1.19 11.47 3.16
N HIS A 142 0.77 10.21 3.34
CA HIS A 142 1.37 9.04 2.69
C HIS A 142 0.43 8.50 1.61
N PRO A 143 0.40 9.11 0.42
CA PRO A 143 -0.72 8.96 -0.52
C PRO A 143 -0.85 7.56 -1.12
N VAL A 144 0.17 6.71 -1.04
CA VAL A 144 0.09 5.32 -1.49
C VAL A 144 -0.35 4.35 -0.39
N PHE A 145 -0.40 4.81 0.88
CA PHE A 145 -1.02 4.09 1.99
C PHE A 145 -2.48 4.52 2.12
N ALA A 146 -3.33 3.91 1.32
CA ALA A 146 -4.72 4.35 1.21
C ALA A 146 -5.69 3.19 0.93
N LEU A 147 -6.96 3.43 1.26
CA LEU A 147 -8.08 2.67 0.73
C LEU A 147 -8.68 3.43 -0.45
N TRP A 148 -8.73 2.76 -1.58
CA TRP A 148 -9.24 3.30 -2.83
C TRP A 148 -10.56 2.63 -3.21
N PRO A 149 -11.64 3.39 -3.44
CA PRO A 149 -12.86 2.84 -4.01
C PRO A 149 -12.60 2.25 -5.39
N VAL A 150 -12.97 0.98 -5.60
CA VAL A 150 -12.80 0.32 -6.91
C VAL A 150 -13.58 1.03 -8.01
N ALA A 151 -14.68 1.68 -7.66
CA ALA A 151 -15.53 2.45 -8.57
C ALA A 151 -14.81 3.65 -9.22
N LEU A 152 -13.71 4.14 -8.65
CA LEU A 152 -12.94 5.26 -9.21
C LEU A 152 -11.97 4.85 -10.34
N ALA A 153 -11.94 3.58 -10.73
CA ALA A 153 -10.98 3.09 -11.72
C ALA A 153 -11.06 3.82 -13.08
N ASP A 154 -12.28 4.09 -13.59
CA ASP A 154 -12.45 4.77 -14.88
C ASP A 154 -12.00 6.23 -14.81
N GLU A 155 -12.33 6.93 -13.72
CA GLU A 155 -11.93 8.31 -13.50
C GLU A 155 -10.41 8.42 -13.32
N LEU A 156 -9.79 7.50 -12.57
CA LEU A 156 -8.34 7.44 -12.43
C LEU A 156 -7.64 7.18 -13.75
N GLU A 157 -8.16 6.29 -14.60
CA GLU A 157 -7.60 6.03 -15.92
C GLU A 157 -7.67 7.27 -16.80
N GLN A 158 -8.80 7.96 -16.82
CA GLN A 158 -8.96 9.21 -17.57
C GLN A 158 -7.98 10.28 -17.06
N TRP A 159 -7.85 10.43 -15.74
CA TRP A 159 -6.93 11.38 -15.13
C TRP A 159 -5.47 11.09 -15.50
N LEU A 160 -5.04 9.82 -15.46
CA LEU A 160 -3.69 9.41 -15.86
C LEU A 160 -3.37 9.69 -17.34
N ARG A 161 -4.39 9.72 -18.20
CA ARG A 161 -4.23 10.04 -19.63
C ARG A 161 -4.15 11.55 -19.91
N THR A 162 -4.73 12.38 -19.05
CA THR A 162 -4.92 13.82 -19.31
C THR A 162 -4.08 14.73 -18.42
N ASP A 163 -3.63 14.26 -17.26
CA ASP A 163 -2.81 15.06 -16.33
C ASP A 163 -1.31 14.83 -16.55
N ASP A 164 -0.60 15.88 -17.00
CA ASP A 164 0.84 15.82 -17.27
C ASP A 164 1.69 15.58 -16.00
N LYS A 165 1.22 16.02 -14.85
CA LYS A 165 1.97 15.93 -13.57
C LYS A 165 1.73 14.61 -12.85
N ARG A 166 0.63 13.93 -13.09
CA ARG A 166 0.24 12.61 -12.56
C ARG A 166 0.53 12.42 -11.07
N ARG A 167 0.33 13.48 -10.27
CA ARG A 167 0.64 13.45 -8.85
C ARG A 167 -0.48 12.74 -8.10
N VAL A 168 -0.13 11.72 -7.31
CA VAL A 168 -1.08 10.97 -6.47
C VAL A 168 -1.96 11.90 -5.65
N ARG A 169 -1.35 12.89 -4.98
CA ARG A 169 -2.05 13.90 -4.19
C ARG A 169 -3.08 14.69 -5.01
N GLY A 170 -2.73 15.07 -6.25
CA GLY A 170 -3.63 15.82 -7.13
C GLY A 170 -4.91 15.06 -7.50
N PHE A 171 -4.84 13.73 -7.62
CA PHE A 171 -6.04 12.91 -7.81
C PHE A 171 -6.85 12.81 -6.51
N ILE A 172 -6.20 12.50 -5.38
CA ILE A 172 -6.86 12.37 -4.07
C ILE A 172 -7.68 13.62 -3.73
N GLU A 173 -7.11 14.81 -3.91
CA GLU A 173 -7.76 16.10 -3.57
C GLU A 173 -9.01 16.42 -4.41
N ARG A 174 -9.32 15.64 -5.43
CA ARG A 174 -10.56 15.78 -6.24
C ARG A 174 -11.75 15.03 -5.64
N HIS A 175 -11.52 14.19 -4.64
CA HIS A 175 -12.51 13.31 -4.02
C HIS A 175 -12.71 13.65 -2.55
N PRO A 176 -13.81 13.20 -1.92
CA PRO A 176 -13.91 13.17 -0.48
C PRO A 176 -12.77 12.35 0.13
N VAL A 177 -12.07 12.92 1.11
CA VAL A 177 -10.90 12.29 1.74
C VAL A 177 -11.17 12.06 3.23
N ALA A 178 -10.97 10.83 3.68
CA ALA A 178 -10.86 10.50 5.09
C ALA A 178 -9.37 10.50 5.47
N ARG A 179 -8.98 11.48 6.29
CA ARG A 179 -7.62 11.53 6.84
C ARG A 179 -7.52 10.62 8.06
N VAL A 180 -6.50 9.77 8.11
CA VAL A 180 -6.21 8.90 9.25
C VAL A 180 -4.79 9.15 9.74
N ASP A 181 -4.66 9.75 10.91
CA ASP A 181 -3.36 10.07 11.50
C ASP A 181 -2.82 8.85 12.28
N PHE A 182 -1.59 8.48 11.99
CA PHE A 182 -0.85 7.42 12.67
C PHE A 182 0.27 8.04 13.52
N PRO A 183 0.50 7.55 14.75
CA PRO A 183 1.59 8.04 15.59
C PRO A 183 2.95 7.60 15.04
N MET A 184 3.99 8.32 15.41
CA MET A 184 5.37 7.85 15.29
C MET A 184 5.57 6.62 16.17
N ILE A 185 6.50 5.75 15.80
CA ILE A 185 6.94 4.60 16.62
C ILE A 185 8.00 5.14 17.58
N GLU A 186 7.71 5.16 18.87
CA GLU A 186 8.67 5.61 19.89
C GLU A 186 9.74 4.55 20.12
N THR A 187 11.02 4.94 20.02
CA THR A 187 12.17 4.08 20.28
C THR A 187 13.18 4.77 21.21
N VAL A 188 14.12 4.00 21.75
CA VAL A 188 15.20 4.54 22.61
C VAL A 188 16.11 5.52 21.85
N ASP A 189 16.19 5.39 20.54
CA ASP A 189 17.00 6.24 19.65
C ASP A 189 16.20 7.42 19.06
N GLY A 190 14.94 7.58 19.48
CA GLY A 190 14.01 8.61 18.99
C GLY A 190 12.85 8.05 18.17
N PRO A 191 11.91 8.93 17.77
CA PRO A 191 10.72 8.53 17.03
C PRO A 191 11.05 8.11 15.60
N ILE A 192 10.40 7.03 15.14
CA ILE A 192 10.51 6.51 13.77
C ILE A 192 9.18 6.73 13.05
N ASP A 193 9.22 7.23 11.81
CA ASP A 193 8.06 7.27 10.95
C ASP A 193 7.67 5.84 10.52
N PRO A 194 6.47 5.34 10.86
CA PRO A 194 6.03 4.01 10.43
C PRO A 194 5.93 3.87 8.91
N PHE A 195 5.88 4.98 8.18
CA PHE A 195 5.85 5.02 6.72
C PHE A 195 7.21 5.38 6.09
N PHE A 196 8.29 5.15 6.80
CA PHE A 196 9.65 5.38 6.32
C PHE A 196 9.99 4.53 5.09
N ASN A 197 10.42 5.18 4.00
CA ASN A 197 10.80 4.55 2.75
C ASN A 197 12.29 4.19 2.73
N ILE A 198 12.61 2.99 2.26
CA ILE A 198 13.98 2.52 2.06
C ILE A 198 14.35 2.70 0.58
N ASN A 199 15.11 3.76 0.26
CA ASN A 199 15.50 4.13 -1.11
C ASN A 199 17.02 4.10 -1.34
N THR A 200 17.81 4.12 -0.26
CA THR A 200 19.27 4.18 -0.29
C THR A 200 19.90 3.14 0.63
N PRO A 201 21.19 2.78 0.42
CA PRO A 201 21.91 1.90 1.35
C PRO A 201 21.93 2.42 2.80
N ALA A 202 22.08 3.74 2.99
CA ALA A 202 22.06 4.34 4.33
C ALA A 202 20.70 4.18 5.02
N GLU A 203 19.59 4.34 4.29
CA GLU A 203 18.24 4.10 4.83
C GLU A 203 18.03 2.61 5.12
N LEU A 204 18.61 1.70 4.34
CA LEU A 204 18.59 0.28 4.63
C LEU A 204 19.34 -0.05 5.92
N GLU A 205 20.53 0.51 6.14
CA GLU A 205 21.27 0.35 7.39
C GLU A 205 20.50 0.89 8.60
N MET A 206 19.78 2.00 8.44
CA MET A 206 18.87 2.51 9.49
C MET A 206 17.74 1.52 9.76
N ALA A 207 17.11 1.01 8.71
CA ALA A 207 16.02 0.04 8.82
C ALA A 207 16.46 -1.27 9.49
N GLU A 208 17.68 -1.75 9.22
CA GLU A 208 18.26 -2.93 9.89
C GLU A 208 18.38 -2.74 11.41
N ARG A 209 18.81 -1.54 11.86
CA ARG A 209 18.89 -1.24 13.32
C ARG A 209 17.50 -1.21 13.96
N TRP A 210 16.50 -0.64 13.27
CA TRP A 210 15.13 -0.54 13.79
C TRP A 210 14.37 -1.85 13.79
N LEU A 211 14.71 -2.76 12.87
CA LEU A 211 14.01 -4.04 12.72
C LEU A 211 13.98 -4.84 14.03
N THR A 212 15.12 -4.95 14.72
CA THR A 212 15.23 -5.69 15.99
C THR A 212 14.34 -5.10 17.07
N PHE A 213 14.21 -3.77 17.10
CA PHE A 213 13.36 -3.08 18.06
C PHE A 213 11.87 -3.30 17.73
N ILE A 214 11.48 -3.08 16.47
CA ILE A 214 10.08 -3.16 16.03
C ILE A 214 9.54 -4.58 16.19
N GLU A 215 10.27 -5.61 15.75
CA GLU A 215 9.88 -7.02 15.91
C GLU A 215 9.87 -7.48 17.39
N GLY A 216 10.67 -6.84 18.25
CA GLY A 216 10.68 -7.11 19.68
C GLY A 216 9.48 -6.53 20.43
N THR A 217 8.89 -5.45 19.92
CA THR A 217 7.76 -4.75 20.56
C THR A 217 6.40 -5.33 20.15
N GLU A 218 6.33 -6.06 19.02
CA GLU A 218 5.10 -6.66 18.49
C GLU A 218 4.85 -8.10 19.00
N ARG A 219 5.70 -8.63 19.89
CA ARG A 219 5.55 -9.95 20.56
C ARG A 219 4.91 -9.79 21.94
#